data_284ddabbb8072c28bfc592f7e4946152
#
_entry.id   284ddabbb8072c28bfc592f7e4946152
#
_cell.length_a   1.000
_cell.length_b   1.000
_cell.length_c   1.000
_cell.angle_alpha   90.00
_cell.angle_beta   90.00
_cell.angle_gamma   90.00
#
_symmetry.space_group_name_H-M   'P 1'
#
loop_
_entity.id
_entity.type
_entity.pdbx_description
1 polymer ?
#
loop_
_entity_poly.entity_id
_entity_poly.type
_entity_poly.pdbx_seq_one_letter_code
_entity_poly.pdbx_strand_id
1 'polypeptide(L)'
;TGEIGQDVARALRSRGLGRLVVTSRRVERAAALAAATEGDAISFEDWPAVLERVGVAIFATSAPGALLEVETLRGVMERRRGDPLFLIDLAVPRDIEAACGGLDSVFLYNLEDLTAIANENRRLRESEIEKCRLALAERAEHFWLRLRP
;
A
#
# COMPACT_ATOMS: atom_id res chain seq x y z
N THR A 1 0.69 8.25 -13.38
CA THR A 1 1.55 7.74 -12.30
C THR A 1 2.85 8.55 -12.24
N GLY A 2 3.13 9.16 -11.08
CA GLY A 2 4.42 9.76 -10.77
C GLY A 2 5.46 8.70 -10.39
N GLU A 3 6.67 9.12 -9.95
CA GLU A 3 7.73 8.21 -9.51
C GLU A 3 7.28 7.30 -8.38
N ILE A 4 6.62 7.84 -7.35
CA ILE A 4 6.10 7.08 -6.20
C ILE A 4 5.18 5.94 -6.67
N GLY A 5 4.22 6.22 -7.57
CA GLY A 5 3.31 5.19 -8.08
C GLY A 5 4.03 4.09 -8.86
N GLN A 6 5.08 4.42 -9.59
CA GLN A 6 5.92 3.45 -10.30
C GLN A 6 6.70 2.56 -9.32
N ASP A 7 7.32 3.14 -8.30
CA ASP A 7 8.10 2.41 -7.30
C ASP A 7 7.22 1.47 -6.49
N VAL A 8 6.03 1.94 -6.10
CA VAL A 8 5.04 1.11 -5.41
C VAL A 8 4.59 -0.07 -6.28
N ALA A 9 4.25 0.16 -7.54
CA ALA A 9 3.83 -0.89 -8.47
C ALA A 9 4.91 -1.96 -8.64
N ARG A 10 6.18 -1.55 -8.84
CA ARG A 10 7.33 -2.47 -8.92
C ARG A 10 7.56 -3.24 -7.61
N ALA A 11 7.46 -2.56 -6.47
CA ALA A 11 7.63 -3.18 -5.16
C ALA A 11 6.54 -4.22 -4.86
N LEU A 12 5.30 -3.95 -5.24
CA LEU A 12 4.20 -4.90 -5.10
C LEU A 12 4.41 -6.12 -6.00
N ARG A 13 4.80 -5.89 -7.25
CA ARG A 13 5.06 -6.98 -8.19
C ARG A 13 6.21 -7.88 -7.73
N SER A 14 7.30 -7.31 -7.22
CA SER A 14 8.44 -8.07 -6.69
C SER A 14 8.08 -8.93 -5.46
N ARG A 15 6.96 -8.64 -4.80
CA ARG A 15 6.42 -9.42 -3.67
C ARG A 15 5.32 -10.41 -4.06
N GLY A 16 5.12 -10.63 -5.34
CA GLY A 16 4.20 -11.66 -5.85
C GLY A 16 2.75 -11.20 -5.97
N LEU A 17 2.48 -9.89 -6.09
CA LEU A 17 1.13 -9.42 -6.40
C LEU A 17 0.65 -10.04 -7.71
N GLY A 18 -0.49 -10.73 -7.66
CA GLY A 18 -1.03 -11.48 -8.80
C GLY A 18 -1.56 -10.58 -9.90
N ARG A 19 -2.45 -9.64 -9.58
CA ARG A 19 -3.09 -8.76 -10.57
C ARG A 19 -2.89 -7.31 -10.21
N LEU A 20 -2.41 -6.53 -11.17
CA LEU A 20 -2.23 -5.09 -11.05
C LEU A 20 -2.95 -4.38 -12.20
N VAL A 21 -3.77 -3.39 -11.85
CA VAL A 21 -4.39 -2.50 -12.82
C VAL A 21 -3.79 -1.11 -12.62
N VAL A 22 -3.36 -0.49 -13.69
CA VAL A 22 -2.72 0.83 -13.67
C VAL A 22 -3.53 1.82 -14.48
N THR A 23 -3.70 3.01 -13.94
CA THR A 23 -4.29 4.13 -14.68
C THR A 23 -3.48 5.41 -14.52
N SER A 24 -3.57 6.30 -15.48
CA SER A 24 -2.95 7.62 -15.46
C SER A 24 -3.63 8.54 -16.46
N ARG A 25 -3.67 9.84 -16.17
CA ARG A 25 -4.09 10.86 -17.14
C ARG A 25 -3.26 10.84 -18.44
N ARG A 26 -2.05 10.33 -18.38
CA ARG A 26 -1.19 10.08 -19.55
C ARG A 26 -1.22 8.60 -19.87
N VAL A 27 -1.94 8.24 -20.91
CA VAL A 27 -2.16 6.85 -21.34
C VAL A 27 -0.83 6.11 -21.54
N GLU A 28 0.15 6.77 -22.15
CA GLU A 28 1.47 6.18 -22.44
C GLU A 28 2.20 5.78 -21.14
N ARG A 29 2.04 6.56 -20.06
CA ARG A 29 2.63 6.23 -18.75
C ARG A 29 1.96 5.03 -18.10
N ALA A 30 0.64 4.94 -18.20
CA ALA A 30 -0.10 3.80 -17.70
C ALA A 30 0.30 2.53 -18.45
N ALA A 31 0.35 2.59 -19.79
CA ALA A 31 0.74 1.48 -20.64
C ALA A 31 2.19 1.02 -20.39
N ALA A 32 3.13 1.95 -20.29
CA ALA A 32 4.53 1.63 -19.99
C ALA A 32 4.71 0.96 -18.61
N LEU A 33 4.01 1.45 -17.58
CA LEU A 33 4.08 0.85 -16.23
C LEU A 33 3.39 -0.51 -16.21
N ALA A 34 2.25 -0.66 -16.84
CA ALA A 34 1.55 -1.94 -16.95
C ALA A 34 2.43 -2.98 -17.65
N ALA A 35 3.07 -2.63 -18.76
CA ALA A 35 4.01 -3.52 -19.44
C ALA A 35 5.21 -3.91 -18.57
N ALA A 36 5.79 -2.95 -17.83
CA ALA A 36 6.92 -3.19 -16.93
C ALA A 36 6.59 -4.02 -15.70
N THR A 37 5.32 -4.11 -15.32
CA THR A 37 4.84 -4.83 -14.15
C THR A 37 3.92 -6.01 -14.49
N GLU A 38 3.82 -6.39 -15.76
CA GLU A 38 2.91 -7.43 -16.26
C GLU A 38 1.47 -7.23 -15.76
N GLY A 39 1.01 -5.98 -15.75
CA GLY A 39 -0.31 -5.55 -15.31
C GLY A 39 -1.18 -5.13 -16.48
N ASP A 40 -2.39 -4.70 -16.16
CA ASP A 40 -3.34 -4.14 -17.13
C ASP A 40 -3.34 -2.61 -17.05
N ALA A 41 -3.37 -1.93 -18.20
CA ALA A 41 -3.59 -0.49 -18.28
C ALA A 41 -5.07 -0.22 -18.63
N ILE A 42 -5.67 0.75 -17.94
CA ILE A 42 -7.04 1.21 -18.24
C ILE A 42 -7.06 2.72 -18.48
N SER A 43 -8.12 3.19 -19.14
CA SER A 43 -8.39 4.61 -19.28
C SER A 43 -8.55 5.29 -17.92
N PHE A 44 -8.16 6.56 -17.84
CA PHE A 44 -8.29 7.31 -16.58
C PHE A 44 -9.74 7.54 -16.19
N GLU A 45 -10.65 7.61 -17.15
CA GLU A 45 -12.08 7.79 -16.92
C GLU A 45 -12.74 6.54 -16.32
N ASP A 46 -12.15 5.36 -16.52
CA ASP A 46 -12.71 4.08 -16.10
C ASP A 46 -12.32 3.65 -14.67
N TRP A 47 -11.37 4.36 -14.02
CA TRP A 47 -10.87 3.93 -12.71
C TRP A 47 -11.96 3.84 -11.62
N PRO A 48 -13.01 4.68 -11.58
CA PRO A 48 -14.02 4.56 -10.54
C PRO A 48 -14.77 3.22 -10.60
N ALA A 49 -15.05 2.71 -11.81
CA ALA A 49 -15.69 1.41 -11.98
C ALA A 49 -14.79 0.23 -11.55
N VAL A 50 -13.47 0.41 -11.60
CA VAL A 50 -12.52 -0.62 -11.15
C VAL A 50 -12.53 -0.78 -9.64
N LEU A 51 -12.82 0.27 -8.88
CA LEU A 51 -12.94 0.20 -7.42
C LEU A 51 -14.00 -0.82 -6.96
N GLU A 52 -14.96 -1.16 -7.80
CA GLU A 52 -15.98 -2.17 -7.50
C GLU A 52 -15.39 -3.59 -7.37
N ARG A 53 -14.23 -3.84 -7.98
CA ARG A 53 -13.66 -5.19 -8.16
C ARG A 53 -12.28 -5.39 -7.56
N VAL A 54 -11.61 -4.32 -7.13
CA VAL A 54 -10.30 -4.41 -6.49
C VAL A 54 -10.44 -4.42 -4.97
N GLY A 55 -9.54 -5.12 -4.29
CA GLY A 55 -9.47 -5.09 -2.82
C GLY A 55 -8.64 -3.92 -2.29
N VAL A 56 -7.71 -3.42 -3.09
CA VAL A 56 -6.81 -2.32 -2.72
C VAL A 56 -6.71 -1.33 -3.87
N ALA A 57 -6.79 -0.04 -3.58
CA ALA A 57 -6.51 1.02 -4.52
C ALA A 57 -5.49 2.00 -3.93
N ILE A 58 -4.48 2.36 -4.73
CA ILE A 58 -3.38 3.23 -4.32
C ILE A 58 -3.39 4.49 -5.19
N PHE A 59 -3.51 5.63 -4.54
CA PHE A 59 -3.49 6.94 -5.17
C PHE A 59 -2.14 7.59 -4.93
N ALA A 60 -1.51 8.05 -6.00
CA ALA A 60 -0.17 8.65 -5.96
C ALA A 60 -0.05 9.66 -7.11
N THR A 61 -0.93 10.64 -7.14
CA THR A 61 -0.93 11.68 -8.17
C THR A 61 -0.41 13.02 -7.64
N SER A 62 -0.28 13.98 -8.51
CA SER A 62 -0.01 15.38 -8.19
C SER A 62 -1.21 16.25 -8.59
N ALA A 63 -2.42 15.75 -8.40
CA ALA A 63 -3.63 16.52 -8.67
C ALA A 63 -3.74 17.68 -7.66
N PRO A 64 -4.28 18.83 -8.07
CA PRO A 64 -4.40 19.98 -7.18
C PRO A 64 -5.52 19.82 -6.13
N GLY A 65 -6.30 18.75 -6.17
CA GLY A 65 -7.41 18.47 -5.26
C GLY A 65 -7.81 17.00 -5.30
N ALA A 66 -8.77 16.65 -4.46
CA ALA A 66 -9.24 15.28 -4.34
C ALA A 66 -9.78 14.73 -5.67
N LEU A 67 -9.37 13.52 -6.00
CA LEU A 67 -9.87 12.73 -7.13
C LEU A 67 -11.03 11.84 -6.71
N LEU A 68 -10.98 11.33 -5.48
CA LEU A 68 -12.02 10.46 -4.94
C LEU A 68 -12.79 11.21 -3.84
N GLU A 69 -14.01 11.60 -4.19
CA GLU A 69 -14.97 12.22 -3.29
C GLU A 69 -15.83 11.17 -2.60
N VAL A 70 -16.32 11.48 -1.40
CA VAL A 70 -17.10 10.56 -0.57
C VAL A 70 -18.38 10.08 -1.27
N GLU A 71 -19.06 10.94 -2.04
CA GLU A 71 -20.29 10.56 -2.75
C GLU A 71 -20.03 9.57 -3.88
N THR A 72 -18.93 9.74 -4.60
CA THR A 72 -18.49 8.78 -5.63
C THR A 72 -18.19 7.42 -5.00
N LEU A 73 -17.45 7.42 -3.87
CA LEU A 73 -17.11 6.18 -3.17
C LEU A 73 -18.35 5.51 -2.56
N ARG A 74 -19.30 6.27 -2.04
CA ARG A 74 -20.58 5.73 -1.53
C ARG A 74 -21.28 4.89 -2.58
N GLY A 75 -21.42 5.40 -3.80
CA GLY A 75 -22.00 4.67 -4.92
C GLY A 75 -21.22 3.41 -5.31
N VAL A 76 -19.89 3.42 -5.18
CA VAL A 76 -19.05 2.23 -5.37
C VAL A 76 -19.33 1.20 -4.28
N MET A 77 -19.36 1.60 -3.01
CA MET A 77 -19.54 0.68 -1.87
C MET A 77 -20.91 0.02 -1.87
N GLU A 78 -21.96 0.69 -2.33
CA GLU A 78 -23.29 0.09 -2.52
C GLU A 78 -23.22 -1.10 -3.51
N ARG A 79 -22.46 -0.96 -4.60
CA ARG A 79 -22.29 -2.03 -5.61
C ARG A 79 -21.37 -3.15 -5.13
N ARG A 80 -20.46 -2.86 -4.21
CA ARG A 80 -19.56 -3.86 -3.57
C ARG A 80 -20.27 -4.74 -2.54
N ARG A 81 -21.47 -4.39 -2.10
CA ARG A 81 -22.30 -5.18 -1.16
C ARG A 81 -21.58 -5.56 0.15
N GLY A 82 -20.73 -4.69 0.64
CA GLY A 82 -20.00 -4.88 1.89
C GLY A 82 -18.61 -5.49 1.75
N ASP A 83 -18.16 -5.83 0.56
CA ASP A 83 -16.77 -6.26 0.35
C ASP A 83 -15.79 -5.13 0.73
N PRO A 84 -14.77 -5.41 1.56
CA PRO A 84 -13.86 -4.38 2.05
C PRO A 84 -13.02 -3.75 0.92
N LEU A 85 -12.75 -2.46 1.07
CA LEU A 85 -11.88 -1.70 0.18
C LEU A 85 -10.80 -1.00 0.99
N PHE A 86 -9.55 -1.31 0.70
CA PHE A 86 -8.40 -0.61 1.24
C PHE A 86 -7.98 0.50 0.28
N LEU A 87 -7.97 1.72 0.77
CA LEU A 87 -7.54 2.92 0.07
C LEU A 87 -6.23 3.42 0.66
N ILE A 88 -5.24 3.62 -0.17
CA ILE A 88 -3.93 4.13 0.23
C ILE A 88 -3.68 5.42 -0.53
N ASP A 89 -3.62 6.53 0.18
CA ASP A 89 -3.36 7.86 -0.38
C ASP A 89 -1.92 8.30 -0.09
N LEU A 90 -1.09 8.24 -1.13
CA LEU A 90 0.31 8.67 -1.09
C LEU A 90 0.50 10.06 -1.70
N ALA A 91 -0.58 10.72 -2.11
CA ALA A 91 -0.52 12.00 -2.79
C ALA A 91 -0.34 13.19 -1.83
N VAL A 92 0.36 14.20 -2.30
CA VAL A 92 0.48 15.51 -1.65
C VAL A 92 0.26 16.59 -2.72
N PRO A 93 -0.85 17.34 -2.66
CA PRO A 93 -1.98 17.23 -1.72
C PRO A 93 -2.73 15.90 -1.86
N ARG A 94 -3.63 15.57 -0.90
CA ARG A 94 -4.37 14.31 -0.87
C ARG A 94 -5.28 14.14 -2.09
N ASP A 95 -5.27 12.94 -2.66
CA ASP A 95 -6.15 12.52 -3.76
C ASP A 95 -7.52 12.04 -3.27
N ILE A 96 -7.66 11.68 -1.99
CA ILE A 96 -8.86 11.09 -1.40
C ILE A 96 -9.40 11.99 -0.28
N GLU A 97 -10.68 12.30 -0.32
CA GLU A 97 -11.34 13.01 0.78
C GLU A 97 -11.28 12.21 2.08
N ALA A 98 -10.93 12.87 3.19
CA ALA A 98 -10.85 12.23 4.49
C ALA A 98 -12.19 11.58 4.94
N ALA A 99 -13.32 12.14 4.51
CA ALA A 99 -14.65 11.62 4.78
C ALA A 99 -14.87 10.19 4.21
N CYS A 100 -14.10 9.78 3.20
CA CYS A 100 -14.14 8.43 2.65
C CYS A 100 -13.84 7.35 3.70
N GLY A 101 -12.95 7.63 4.65
CA GLY A 101 -12.61 6.72 5.74
C GLY A 101 -13.72 6.49 6.77
N GLY A 102 -14.81 7.28 6.71
CA GLY A 102 -16.00 7.09 7.54
C GLY A 102 -17.06 6.15 6.95
N LEU A 103 -16.86 5.64 5.75
CA LEU A 103 -17.79 4.69 5.12
C LEU A 103 -17.55 3.27 5.62
N ASP A 104 -18.64 2.51 5.74
CA ASP A 104 -18.57 1.10 6.14
C ASP A 104 -17.72 0.28 5.16
N SER A 105 -16.89 -0.60 5.70
CA SER A 105 -15.99 -1.49 4.95
C SER A 105 -14.93 -0.74 4.11
N VAL A 106 -14.68 0.54 4.37
CA VAL A 106 -13.58 1.33 3.78
C VAL A 106 -12.47 1.52 4.80
N PHE A 107 -11.25 1.20 4.40
CA PHE A 107 -10.04 1.37 5.20
C PHE A 107 -9.11 2.35 4.48
N LEU A 108 -9.10 3.60 4.93
CA LEU A 108 -8.30 4.67 4.34
C LEU A 108 -7.01 4.87 5.13
N TYR A 109 -5.89 4.75 4.45
CA TYR A 109 -4.54 5.02 4.97
C TYR A 109 -3.88 6.12 4.15
N ASN A 110 -3.24 7.03 4.81
CA ASN A 110 -2.41 8.06 4.20
C ASN A 110 -0.91 7.80 4.47
N LEU A 111 -0.04 8.68 3.98
CA LEU A 111 1.41 8.55 4.14
C LEU A 111 1.85 8.58 5.62
N GLU A 112 1.15 9.35 6.45
CA GLU A 112 1.45 9.46 7.89
C GLU A 112 1.10 8.14 8.60
N ASP A 113 -0.06 7.55 8.31
CA ASP A 113 -0.50 6.26 8.85
C ASP A 113 0.49 5.14 8.47
N LEU A 114 0.91 5.09 7.20
CA LEU A 114 1.90 4.11 6.74
C LEU A 114 3.26 4.31 7.41
N THR A 115 3.66 5.54 7.64
CA THR A 115 4.90 5.87 8.34
C THR A 115 4.85 5.41 9.80
N ALA A 116 3.71 5.62 10.47
CA ALA A 116 3.51 5.14 11.84
C ALA A 116 3.57 3.61 11.92
N ILE A 117 2.89 2.89 11.02
CA ILE A 117 2.93 1.43 10.92
C ILE A 117 4.36 0.93 10.66
N ALA A 118 5.08 1.56 9.73
CA ALA A 118 6.45 1.17 9.40
C ALA A 118 7.42 1.36 10.60
N ASN A 119 7.27 2.46 11.34
CA ASN A 119 8.07 2.73 12.53
C ASN A 119 7.78 1.74 13.65
N GLU A 120 6.52 1.39 13.89
CA GLU A 120 6.16 0.38 14.88
C GLU A 120 6.70 -1.00 14.52
N ASN A 121 6.56 -1.42 13.27
CA ASN A 121 7.13 -2.68 12.80
C ASN A 121 8.67 -2.71 12.94
N ARG A 122 9.34 -1.57 12.74
CA ARG A 122 10.79 -1.46 12.95
C ARG A 122 11.15 -1.64 14.43
N ARG A 123 10.44 -0.97 15.35
CA ARG A 123 10.65 -1.11 16.80
C ARG A 123 10.43 -2.55 17.27
N LEU A 124 9.38 -3.21 16.80
CA LEU A 124 9.13 -4.62 17.12
C LEU A 124 10.27 -5.51 16.65
N ARG A 125 10.77 -5.29 15.44
CA ARG A 125 11.90 -6.06 14.89
C ARG A 125 13.20 -5.81 15.66
N GLU A 126 13.49 -4.58 16.05
CA GLU A 126 14.66 -4.23 16.88
C GLU A 126 14.59 -4.92 18.24
N SER A 127 13.41 -4.97 18.86
CA SER A 127 13.20 -5.70 20.13
C SER A 127 13.45 -7.20 19.98
N GLU A 128 12.98 -7.82 18.90
CA GLU A 128 13.22 -9.26 18.66
C GLU A 128 14.70 -9.55 18.38
N ILE A 129 15.40 -8.68 17.66
CA ILE A 129 16.84 -8.80 17.42
C ILE A 129 17.59 -8.77 18.75
N GLU A 130 17.24 -7.87 19.67
CA GLU A 130 17.89 -7.77 20.97
C GLU A 130 17.66 -9.01 21.83
N LYS A 131 16.45 -9.55 21.86
CA LYS A 131 16.16 -10.85 22.51
C LYS A 131 16.99 -11.97 21.95
N CYS A 132 17.14 -12.06 20.63
CA CYS A 132 17.98 -13.05 19.97
C CYS A 132 19.46 -12.88 20.34
N ARG A 133 19.96 -11.65 20.42
CA ARG A 133 21.34 -11.33 20.84
C ARG A 133 21.62 -11.80 22.25
N LEU A 134 20.72 -11.53 23.19
CA LEU A 134 20.84 -11.98 24.57
C LEU A 134 20.86 -13.50 24.68
N ALA A 135 19.94 -14.18 24.02
CA ALA A 135 19.87 -15.63 24.00
C ALA A 135 21.12 -16.28 23.37
N LEU A 136 21.69 -15.66 22.33
CA LEU A 136 22.94 -16.11 21.72
C LEU A 136 24.13 -15.90 22.66
N ALA A 137 24.21 -14.77 23.36
CA ALA A 137 25.26 -14.48 24.31
C ALA A 137 25.27 -15.50 25.46
N GLU A 138 24.11 -15.77 26.06
CA GLU A 138 23.96 -16.79 27.12
C GLU A 138 24.40 -18.17 26.65
N ARG A 139 23.98 -18.58 25.46
CA ARG A 139 24.38 -19.86 24.88
C ARG A 139 25.88 -19.94 24.59
N ALA A 140 26.45 -18.87 24.06
CA ALA A 140 27.88 -18.80 23.79
C ALA A 140 28.71 -18.91 25.07
N GLU A 141 28.29 -18.21 26.13
CA GLU A 141 28.94 -18.26 27.45
C GLU A 141 28.87 -19.67 28.06
N HIS A 142 27.69 -20.30 27.98
CA HIS A 142 27.51 -21.66 28.46
C HIS A 142 28.35 -22.68 27.69
N PHE A 143 28.48 -22.52 26.37
CA PHE A 143 29.34 -23.35 25.53
C PHE A 143 30.83 -23.14 25.86
N TRP A 144 31.24 -21.87 26.08
CA TRP A 144 32.61 -21.51 26.43
C TRP A 144 33.03 -22.14 27.77
N LEU A 145 32.15 -22.12 28.76
CA LEU A 145 32.39 -22.73 30.06
C LEU A 145 32.56 -24.26 30.01
N ARG A 146 31.95 -24.93 29.04
CA ARG A 146 32.09 -26.38 28.84
C ARG A 146 33.36 -26.78 28.07
N LEU A 147 33.95 -25.85 27.33
CA LEU A 147 35.15 -26.06 26.54
C LEU A 147 36.44 -25.70 27.27
N ARG A 148 36.33 -25.08 28.45
CA ARG A 148 37.49 -24.86 29.32
C ARG A 148 37.89 -26.18 30.00
N PRO A 149 39.16 -26.63 29.85
CA PRO A 149 39.66 -27.81 30.51
C PRO A 149 39.73 -27.61 32.04
#